data_2a7243c54e316af85fcc465928b48611
#
_entry.id   2a7243c54e316af85fcc465928b48611
#
_cell.length_a   1.000
_cell.length_b   1.000
_cell.length_c   1.000
_cell.angle_alpha   90.00
_cell.angle_beta   90.00
_cell.angle_gamma   90.00
#
_symmetry.space_group_name_H-M   'P 1'
#
loop_
_entity.id
_entity.type
_entity.pdbx_description
1 polymer ?
#
loop_
_entity_poly.entity_id
_entity_poly.type
_entity_poly.pdbx_seq_one_letter_code
_entity_poly.pdbx_strand_id
1 'polypeptide(L)'
;MFIIFYLFLNTSNTDVVIQWHESVSLSWTDFRGSVESNTDAVAVTASGITFSFSVKELNDEYVSFEVKANAHFYPDKSWYNKEKGNDHILAHEQLHFDITELHVRKLRYEVSKLEISQNIKIELRHLHDAINFDLAQMQHAYDSQTENSINYEQQLLWSEHIKKELKKYRTFRSQ
;
A
#
# COMPACT_ATOMS: atom_id res chain seq x y z
N MET A 1 23.89 26.94 -3.78
CA MET A 1 23.01 26.50 -4.88
C MET A 1 22.21 25.33 -4.36
N PHE A 2 20.88 25.48 -4.28
CA PHE A 2 20.00 24.41 -3.75
C PHE A 2 19.59 23.53 -4.92
N ILE A 3 19.99 22.28 -4.92
CA ILE A 3 19.50 21.30 -5.91
C ILE A 3 18.52 20.36 -5.18
N ILE A 4 17.24 20.51 -5.53
CA ILE A 4 16.18 19.59 -5.08
C ILE A 4 16.01 18.56 -6.19
N PHE A 5 16.42 17.32 -5.94
CA PHE A 5 16.13 16.20 -6.84
C PHE A 5 14.78 15.59 -6.48
N TYR A 6 13.80 15.76 -7.36
CA TYR A 6 12.54 15.00 -7.33
C TYR A 6 12.70 13.78 -8.24
N LEU A 7 12.63 12.59 -7.66
CA LEU A 7 12.45 11.39 -8.46
C LEU A 7 10.93 11.22 -8.70
N PHE A 8 10.45 11.81 -9.80
CA PHE A 8 9.14 11.50 -10.33
C PHE A 8 9.25 10.23 -11.17
N LEU A 9 8.64 9.14 -10.73
CA LEU A 9 8.20 8.13 -11.68
C LEU A 9 7.08 8.79 -12.49
N ASN A 10 7.40 9.23 -13.70
CA ASN A 10 6.45 9.81 -14.65
C ASN A 10 5.41 8.75 -15.01
N THR A 11 4.25 8.80 -14.36
CA THR A 11 3.01 8.33 -14.96
C THR A 11 2.24 9.57 -15.40
N SER A 12 2.35 9.93 -16.67
CA SER A 12 1.50 10.90 -17.32
C SER A 12 0.13 10.28 -17.60
N ASN A 13 -0.59 10.02 -16.55
CA ASN A 13 -2.03 9.90 -16.44
C ASN A 13 -2.32 10.19 -14.97
N THR A 14 -3.21 11.12 -14.70
CA THR A 14 -3.73 11.32 -13.34
C THR A 14 -4.66 10.16 -13.03
N ASP A 15 -4.08 8.98 -12.74
CA ASP A 15 -4.87 7.86 -12.25
C ASP A 15 -5.67 8.37 -11.03
N VAL A 16 -6.96 8.24 -11.09
CA VAL A 16 -7.80 8.51 -9.92
C VAL A 16 -7.42 7.49 -8.86
N VAL A 17 -7.03 7.98 -7.68
CA VAL A 17 -6.65 7.11 -6.58
C VAL A 17 -7.47 7.44 -5.34
N ILE A 18 -7.72 6.44 -4.51
CA ILE A 18 -8.29 6.61 -3.17
C ILE A 18 -7.14 6.40 -2.19
N GLN A 19 -6.77 7.44 -1.45
CA GLN A 19 -5.79 7.31 -0.38
C GLN A 19 -6.43 6.64 0.82
N TRP A 20 -5.70 5.73 1.47
CA TRP A 20 -6.17 5.07 2.67
C TRP A 20 -6.34 6.09 3.82
N HIS A 21 -7.47 6.00 4.50
CA HIS A 21 -7.76 6.71 5.75
C HIS A 21 -8.69 5.86 6.61
N GLU A 22 -8.65 5.99 7.94
CA GLU A 22 -9.46 5.17 8.87
C GLU A 22 -10.99 5.26 8.63
N SER A 23 -11.46 6.35 8.03
CA SER A 23 -12.89 6.54 7.67
C SER A 23 -13.23 6.07 6.26
N VAL A 24 -12.25 5.58 5.49
CA VAL A 24 -12.47 5.11 4.13
C VAL A 24 -12.79 3.62 4.16
N SER A 25 -14.02 3.29 3.77
CA SER A 25 -14.43 1.94 3.46
C SER A 25 -14.72 1.84 1.97
N LEU A 26 -14.10 0.88 1.30
CA LEU A 26 -14.37 0.61 -0.11
C LEU A 26 -15.80 0.11 -0.29
N SER A 27 -16.37 0.46 -1.40
CA SER A 27 -17.65 -0.03 -1.88
C SER A 27 -17.50 -0.58 -3.29
N TRP A 28 -18.43 -1.38 -3.77
CA TRP A 28 -18.38 -1.91 -5.14
C TRP A 28 -18.37 -0.81 -6.22
N THR A 29 -18.80 0.40 -5.91
CA THR A 29 -18.74 1.56 -6.84
C THR A 29 -17.32 2.07 -7.06
N ASP A 30 -16.38 1.67 -6.20
CA ASP A 30 -14.97 2.05 -6.30
C ASP A 30 -14.19 1.12 -7.25
N PHE A 31 -14.74 -0.07 -7.56
CA PHE A 31 -14.15 -1.06 -8.46
C PHE A 31 -14.62 -0.81 -9.89
N ARG A 32 -13.86 0.00 -10.64
CA ARG A 32 -14.27 0.53 -11.95
C ARG A 32 -13.53 -0.10 -13.14
N GLY A 33 -12.52 -0.93 -12.84
CA GLY A 33 -11.75 -1.65 -13.85
C GLY A 33 -12.59 -2.68 -14.61
N SER A 34 -12.12 -3.05 -15.77
CA SER A 34 -12.75 -4.10 -16.58
C SER A 34 -12.45 -5.47 -15.99
N VAL A 35 -13.46 -6.31 -15.86
CA VAL A 35 -13.28 -7.72 -15.45
C VAL A 35 -12.35 -8.43 -16.43
N GLU A 36 -11.31 -9.07 -15.92
CA GLU A 36 -10.39 -9.83 -16.76
C GLU A 36 -11.06 -11.10 -17.29
N SER A 37 -10.81 -11.40 -18.56
CA SER A 37 -11.24 -12.66 -19.16
C SER A 37 -10.28 -13.79 -18.75
N ASN A 38 -10.82 -15.00 -18.58
CA ASN A 38 -10.07 -16.22 -18.23
C ASN A 38 -9.46 -16.22 -16.80
N THR A 39 -10.17 -15.67 -15.84
CA THR A 39 -9.83 -15.78 -14.41
C THR A 39 -11.01 -16.35 -13.63
N ASP A 40 -10.72 -17.12 -12.59
CA ASP A 40 -11.71 -17.59 -11.61
C ASP A 40 -11.94 -16.57 -10.49
N ALA A 41 -11.13 -15.50 -10.43
CA ALA A 41 -11.29 -14.45 -9.44
C ALA A 41 -12.65 -13.76 -9.56
N VAL A 42 -13.26 -13.48 -8.41
CA VAL A 42 -14.53 -12.74 -8.34
C VAL A 42 -14.28 -11.23 -8.27
N ALA A 43 -13.21 -10.83 -7.64
CA ALA A 43 -12.78 -9.44 -7.54
C ALA A 43 -11.26 -9.36 -7.49
N VAL A 44 -10.73 -8.18 -7.75
CA VAL A 44 -9.30 -7.86 -7.62
C VAL A 44 -9.16 -6.44 -7.10
N THR A 45 -8.44 -6.29 -5.99
CA THR A 45 -8.00 -5.00 -5.47
C THR A 45 -6.60 -4.66 -5.97
N ALA A 46 -6.50 -3.63 -6.78
CA ALA A 46 -5.24 -3.00 -7.10
C ALA A 46 -4.92 -1.92 -6.05
N SER A 47 -3.96 -2.18 -5.19
CA SER A 47 -3.47 -1.20 -4.22
C SER A 47 -1.94 -1.18 -4.21
N GLY A 48 -1.34 -0.09 -3.72
CA GLY A 48 0.11 0.03 -3.70
C GLY A 48 0.61 1.21 -2.87
N ILE A 49 1.92 1.24 -2.67
CA ILE A 49 2.62 2.28 -1.93
C ILE A 49 3.13 3.33 -2.90
N THR A 50 2.68 4.58 -2.77
CA THR A 50 3.38 5.69 -3.40
C THR A 50 4.47 6.17 -2.45
N PHE A 51 5.68 6.31 -2.98
CA PHE A 51 6.86 6.67 -2.22
C PHE A 51 7.64 7.78 -2.92
N SER A 52 8.01 8.81 -2.19
CA SER A 52 8.90 9.87 -2.66
C SER A 52 9.74 10.38 -1.51
N PHE A 53 10.93 10.87 -1.83
CA PHE A 53 11.79 11.53 -0.85
C PHE A 53 12.55 12.71 -1.47
N SER A 54 12.94 13.64 -0.61
CA SER A 54 13.85 14.73 -0.94
C SER A 54 15.03 14.71 0.03
N VAL A 55 16.21 15.10 -0.44
CA VAL A 55 17.43 15.22 0.37
C VAL A 55 17.98 16.62 0.20
N LYS A 56 18.22 17.28 1.33
CA LYS A 56 18.86 18.60 1.36
C LYS A 56 20.37 18.44 1.40
N GLU A 57 21.06 19.15 0.52
CA GLU A 57 22.51 19.17 0.42
C GLU A 57 23.05 20.55 0.76
N LEU A 58 24.16 20.60 1.49
CA LEU A 58 24.89 21.82 1.85
C LEU A 58 26.39 21.51 1.85
N ASN A 59 27.17 22.26 1.05
CA ASN A 59 28.62 22.07 0.88
C ASN A 59 29.01 20.62 0.53
N ASP A 60 28.32 20.04 -0.45
CA ASP A 60 28.51 18.66 -0.94
C ASP A 60 28.20 17.55 0.09
N GLU A 61 27.53 17.91 1.21
CA GLU A 61 27.10 16.95 2.22
C GLU A 61 25.59 16.92 2.37
N TYR A 62 25.01 15.73 2.55
CA TYR A 62 23.59 15.57 2.86
C TYR A 62 23.35 15.91 4.34
N VAL A 63 22.45 16.87 4.59
CA VAL A 63 22.19 17.43 5.92
C VAL A 63 20.81 17.11 6.48
N SER A 64 19.84 16.77 5.61
CA SER A 64 18.52 16.32 6.02
C SER A 64 17.81 15.61 4.88
N PHE A 65 16.76 14.86 5.21
CA PHE A 65 15.87 14.25 4.24
C PHE A 65 14.42 14.31 4.71
N GLU A 66 13.50 14.23 3.75
CA GLU A 66 12.07 14.11 3.99
C GLU A 66 11.52 12.96 3.15
N VAL A 67 10.56 12.21 3.69
CA VAL A 67 9.91 11.08 3.02
C VAL A 67 8.40 11.25 3.05
N LYS A 68 7.77 10.95 1.91
CA LYS A 68 6.31 10.79 1.79
C LYS A 68 6.02 9.38 1.30
N ALA A 69 5.18 8.68 2.02
CA ALA A 69 4.71 7.36 1.66
C ALA A 69 3.21 7.25 1.97
N ASN A 70 2.40 6.80 1.02
CA ASN A 70 0.95 6.66 1.20
C ASN A 70 0.46 5.35 0.57
N ALA A 71 -0.56 4.75 1.17
CA ALA A 71 -1.29 3.64 0.58
C ALA A 71 -2.38 4.18 -0.34
N HIS A 72 -2.42 3.71 -1.58
CA HIS A 72 -3.41 4.07 -2.58
C HIS A 72 -4.12 2.82 -3.10
N PHE A 73 -5.42 2.93 -3.23
CA PHE A 73 -6.26 2.03 -4.01
C PHE A 73 -6.46 2.66 -5.39
N TYR A 74 -6.44 1.84 -6.44
CA TYR A 74 -6.56 2.26 -7.84
C TYR A 74 -7.90 1.79 -8.44
N PRO A 75 -8.95 2.62 -8.39
CA PRO A 75 -10.30 2.26 -8.84
C PRO A 75 -10.36 1.68 -10.26
N ASP A 76 -9.64 2.30 -11.19
CA ASP A 76 -9.70 1.92 -12.62
C ASP A 76 -8.88 0.65 -12.95
N LYS A 77 -8.10 0.14 -11.97
CA LYS A 77 -7.36 -1.13 -12.04
C LYS A 77 -7.97 -2.21 -11.15
N SER A 78 -8.94 -1.85 -10.31
CA SER A 78 -9.68 -2.76 -9.43
C SER A 78 -11.03 -3.09 -10.06
N TRP A 79 -11.41 -4.35 -10.03
CA TRP A 79 -12.63 -4.81 -10.67
C TRP A 79 -13.32 -5.92 -9.87
N TYR A 80 -14.60 -6.17 -10.15
CA TYR A 80 -15.33 -7.29 -9.59
C TYR A 80 -16.40 -7.80 -10.57
N ASN A 81 -16.77 -9.07 -10.44
CA ASN A 81 -17.89 -9.67 -11.13
C ASN A 81 -19.18 -9.31 -10.38
N LYS A 82 -20.04 -8.51 -11.03
CA LYS A 82 -21.28 -7.97 -10.45
C LYS A 82 -22.28 -9.05 -10.02
N GLU A 83 -22.24 -10.21 -10.67
CA GLU A 83 -23.17 -11.32 -10.37
C GLU A 83 -22.74 -12.14 -9.15
N LYS A 84 -21.43 -12.11 -8.81
CA LYS A 84 -20.83 -12.92 -7.77
C LYS A 84 -20.39 -12.11 -6.54
N GLY A 85 -20.19 -10.80 -6.68
CA GLY A 85 -19.76 -9.91 -5.61
C GLY A 85 -20.77 -9.87 -4.46
N ASN A 86 -20.28 -9.93 -3.23
CA ASN A 86 -21.04 -9.83 -2.00
C ASN A 86 -20.24 -9.14 -0.89
N ASP A 87 -20.84 -8.86 0.26
CA ASP A 87 -20.21 -8.12 1.37
C ASP A 87 -18.99 -8.86 1.94
N HIS A 88 -18.98 -10.18 1.94
CA HIS A 88 -17.85 -10.98 2.42
C HIS A 88 -16.64 -10.83 1.50
N ILE A 89 -16.86 -10.87 0.19
CA ILE A 89 -15.80 -10.64 -0.81
C ILE A 89 -15.34 -9.18 -0.75
N LEU A 90 -16.26 -8.22 -0.58
CA LEU A 90 -15.87 -6.81 -0.42
C LEU A 90 -14.98 -6.60 0.81
N ALA A 91 -15.29 -7.28 1.92
CA ALA A 91 -14.45 -7.24 3.12
C ALA A 91 -13.06 -7.87 2.88
N HIS A 92 -12.97 -8.90 2.02
CA HIS A 92 -11.69 -9.46 1.58
C HIS A 92 -10.86 -8.43 0.80
N GLU A 93 -11.49 -7.77 -0.15
CA GLU A 93 -10.84 -6.73 -0.96
C GLU A 93 -10.43 -5.50 -0.14
N GLN A 94 -11.24 -5.09 0.84
CA GLN A 94 -10.86 -4.04 1.80
C GLN A 94 -9.60 -4.43 2.57
N LEU A 95 -9.48 -5.68 2.98
CA LEU A 95 -8.34 -6.13 3.78
C LEU A 95 -7.02 -6.11 2.96
N HIS A 96 -7.06 -6.33 1.65
CA HIS A 96 -5.91 -6.09 0.76
C HIS A 96 -5.43 -4.63 0.85
N PHE A 97 -6.36 -3.67 0.87
CA PHE A 97 -6.02 -2.26 1.02
C PHE A 97 -5.47 -1.93 2.41
N ASP A 98 -6.03 -2.54 3.46
CA ASP A 98 -5.55 -2.40 4.84
C ASP A 98 -4.15 -3.02 5.04
N ILE A 99 -3.83 -4.12 4.37
CA ILE A 99 -2.49 -4.71 4.33
C ILE A 99 -1.50 -3.74 3.68
N THR A 100 -1.91 -3.03 2.62
CA THR A 100 -1.06 -2.00 1.99
C THR A 100 -0.76 -0.86 2.96
N GLU A 101 -1.76 -0.35 3.69
CA GLU A 101 -1.55 0.67 4.72
C GLU A 101 -0.65 0.18 5.87
N LEU A 102 -0.79 -1.08 6.29
CA LEU A 102 0.10 -1.65 7.30
C LEU A 102 1.57 -1.55 6.86
N HIS A 103 1.85 -1.82 5.59
CA HIS A 103 3.22 -1.73 5.07
C HIS A 103 3.70 -0.28 4.91
N VAL A 104 2.81 0.66 4.60
CA VAL A 104 3.13 2.10 4.67
C VAL A 104 3.51 2.51 6.09
N ARG A 105 2.77 2.05 7.11
CA ARG A 105 3.10 2.34 8.52
C ARG A 105 4.45 1.73 8.91
N LYS A 106 4.72 0.49 8.50
CA LYS A 106 6.02 -0.16 8.71
C LYS A 106 7.15 0.63 8.01
N LEU A 107 6.96 1.04 6.77
CA LEU A 107 7.92 1.86 6.03
C LEU A 107 8.23 3.16 6.79
N ARG A 108 7.21 3.90 7.22
CA ARG A 108 7.39 5.14 7.99
C ARG A 108 8.10 4.89 9.33
N TYR A 109 7.81 3.78 9.99
CA TYR A 109 8.49 3.38 11.21
C TYR A 109 9.97 3.10 10.95
N GLU A 110 10.33 2.35 9.91
CA GLU A 110 11.73 2.09 9.56
C GLU A 110 12.46 3.38 9.13
N VAL A 111 11.82 4.23 8.33
CA VAL A 111 12.34 5.56 7.97
C VAL A 111 12.63 6.42 9.21
N SER A 112 11.79 6.34 10.25
CA SER A 112 12.00 7.11 11.49
C SER A 112 13.24 6.73 12.29
N LYS A 113 13.87 5.60 11.98
CA LYS A 113 15.12 5.14 12.61
C LYS A 113 16.37 5.53 11.82
N LEU A 114 16.20 6.00 10.58
CA LEU A 114 17.33 6.36 9.75
C LEU A 114 17.93 7.68 10.22
N GLU A 115 19.25 7.70 10.27
CA GLU A 115 20.04 8.92 10.46
C GLU A 115 20.54 9.42 9.11
N ILE A 116 20.79 10.74 9.01
CA ILE A 116 21.31 11.29 7.77
C ILE A 116 22.73 10.74 7.51
N SER A 117 22.94 10.25 6.30
CA SER A 117 24.21 9.74 5.81
C SER A 117 24.42 10.11 4.36
N GLN A 118 25.65 9.99 3.84
CA GLN A 118 25.93 10.18 2.41
C GLN A 118 25.32 9.05 1.55
N ASN A 119 24.87 7.95 2.18
CA ASN A 119 24.20 6.82 1.53
C ASN A 119 22.67 6.88 1.63
N ILE A 120 22.09 7.91 2.26
CA ILE A 120 20.66 7.97 2.60
C ILE A 120 19.73 7.70 1.41
N LYS A 121 20.08 8.15 0.21
CA LYS A 121 19.28 7.91 -1.00
C LYS A 121 19.24 6.42 -1.38
N ILE A 122 20.33 5.69 -1.15
CA ILE A 122 20.43 4.26 -1.41
C ILE A 122 19.67 3.50 -0.32
N GLU A 123 19.85 3.87 0.94
CA GLU A 123 19.17 3.27 2.09
C GLU A 123 17.65 3.39 1.97
N LEU A 124 17.14 4.57 1.58
CA LEU A 124 15.70 4.81 1.37
C LEU A 124 15.12 3.96 0.23
N ARG A 125 15.87 3.77 -0.89
CA ARG A 125 15.43 2.90 -1.99
C ARG A 125 15.39 1.43 -1.55
N HIS A 126 16.44 0.94 -0.93
CA HIS A 126 16.49 -0.44 -0.43
C HIS A 126 15.38 -0.72 0.57
N LEU A 127 15.09 0.24 1.46
CA LEU A 127 13.99 0.11 2.41
C LEU A 127 12.63 0.03 1.70
N HIS A 128 12.38 0.89 0.71
CA HIS A 128 11.18 0.85 -0.09
C HIS A 128 11.03 -0.49 -0.84
N ASP A 129 12.10 -0.99 -1.45
CA ASP A 129 12.09 -2.26 -2.18
C ASP A 129 11.79 -3.45 -1.24
N ALA A 130 12.43 -3.45 -0.05
CA ALA A 130 12.18 -4.49 0.96
C ALA A 130 10.71 -4.48 1.45
N ILE A 131 10.15 -3.31 1.72
CA ILE A 131 8.75 -3.18 2.15
C ILE A 131 7.77 -3.61 1.04
N ASN A 132 8.05 -3.31 -0.23
CA ASN A 132 7.21 -3.80 -1.33
C ASN A 132 7.29 -5.32 -1.50
N PHE A 133 8.46 -5.90 -1.29
CA PHE A 133 8.61 -7.35 -1.27
C PHE A 133 7.78 -7.98 -0.14
N ASP A 134 7.88 -7.46 1.08
CA ASP A 134 7.11 -7.95 2.24
C ASP A 134 5.61 -7.78 2.03
N LEU A 135 5.17 -6.65 1.44
CA LEU A 135 3.79 -6.41 1.05
C LEU A 135 3.29 -7.52 0.10
N ALA A 136 4.04 -7.78 -0.97
CA ALA A 136 3.65 -8.80 -1.95
C ALA A 136 3.57 -10.20 -1.32
N GLN A 137 4.51 -10.56 -0.43
CA GLN A 137 4.47 -11.83 0.30
C GLN A 137 3.25 -11.94 1.20
N MET A 138 2.90 -10.86 1.93
CA MET A 138 1.73 -10.86 2.82
C MET A 138 0.42 -10.94 2.03
N GLN A 139 0.28 -10.22 0.91
CA GLN A 139 -0.88 -10.29 0.02
C GLN A 139 -1.07 -11.73 -0.50
N HIS A 140 0.00 -12.34 -1.00
CA HIS A 140 -0.05 -13.72 -1.48
C HIS A 140 -0.40 -14.72 -0.37
N ALA A 141 0.17 -14.57 0.84
CA ALA A 141 -0.17 -15.42 1.97
C ALA A 141 -1.64 -15.27 2.39
N TYR A 142 -2.17 -14.05 2.35
CA TYR A 142 -3.58 -13.76 2.64
C TYR A 142 -4.50 -14.50 1.65
N ASP A 143 -4.29 -14.31 0.34
CA ASP A 143 -5.07 -14.98 -0.69
C ASP A 143 -5.02 -16.50 -0.57
N SER A 144 -3.80 -17.03 -0.41
CA SER A 144 -3.60 -18.48 -0.31
C SER A 144 -4.30 -19.09 0.92
N GLN A 145 -4.18 -18.46 2.10
CA GLN A 145 -4.75 -18.99 3.34
C GLN A 145 -6.26 -18.81 3.42
N THR A 146 -6.79 -17.77 2.79
CA THR A 146 -8.24 -17.53 2.72
C THR A 146 -8.89 -18.22 1.52
N GLU A 147 -8.09 -18.93 0.70
CA GLU A 147 -8.57 -19.53 -0.55
C GLU A 147 -9.33 -18.50 -1.42
N ASN A 148 -8.75 -17.30 -1.55
CA ASN A 148 -9.36 -16.15 -2.24
C ASN A 148 -10.80 -15.87 -1.74
N SER A 149 -10.96 -15.65 -0.46
CA SER A 149 -12.23 -15.38 0.26
C SER A 149 -13.16 -16.58 0.51
N ILE A 150 -12.81 -17.78 0.08
CA ILE A 150 -13.65 -18.97 0.30
C ILE A 150 -13.60 -19.42 1.79
N ASN A 151 -12.43 -19.32 2.41
CA ASN A 151 -12.23 -19.73 3.80
C ASN A 151 -12.58 -18.58 4.76
N TYR A 152 -13.83 -18.56 5.23
CA TYR A 152 -14.38 -17.53 6.12
C TYR A 152 -13.66 -17.44 7.47
N GLU A 153 -13.26 -18.57 8.04
CA GLU A 153 -12.57 -18.61 9.32
C GLU A 153 -11.18 -17.97 9.21
N GLN A 154 -10.42 -18.32 8.18
CA GLN A 154 -9.11 -17.74 7.95
C GLN A 154 -9.21 -16.24 7.63
N GLN A 155 -10.21 -15.81 6.87
CA GLN A 155 -10.41 -14.38 6.60
C GLN A 155 -10.68 -13.59 7.90
N LEU A 156 -11.45 -14.14 8.83
CA LEU A 156 -11.68 -13.52 10.14
C LEU A 156 -10.37 -13.39 10.94
N LEU A 157 -9.58 -14.47 11.01
CA LEU A 157 -8.29 -14.45 11.71
C LEU A 157 -7.32 -13.43 11.11
N TRP A 158 -7.28 -13.33 9.77
CA TRP A 158 -6.50 -12.31 9.08
C TRP A 158 -6.97 -10.89 9.40
N SER A 159 -8.28 -10.65 9.40
CA SER A 159 -8.86 -9.35 9.73
C SER A 159 -8.47 -8.90 11.15
N GLU A 160 -8.56 -9.80 12.13
CA GLU A 160 -8.14 -9.54 13.51
C GLU A 160 -6.64 -9.27 13.61
N HIS A 161 -5.84 -10.07 12.91
CA HIS A 161 -4.38 -9.89 12.87
C HIS A 161 -3.99 -8.53 12.30
N ILE A 162 -4.51 -8.15 11.12
CA ILE A 162 -4.21 -6.88 10.47
C ILE A 162 -4.67 -5.70 11.32
N LYS A 163 -5.86 -5.77 11.90
CA LYS A 163 -6.37 -4.75 12.83
C LYS A 163 -5.44 -4.54 14.03
N LYS A 164 -4.92 -5.63 14.60
CA LYS A 164 -3.95 -5.58 15.72
C LYS A 164 -2.64 -4.94 15.27
N GLU A 165 -2.11 -5.31 14.12
CA GLU A 165 -0.86 -4.75 13.59
C GLU A 165 -1.02 -3.27 13.20
N LEU A 166 -2.12 -2.87 12.58
CA LEU A 166 -2.42 -1.45 12.30
C LEU A 166 -2.46 -0.62 13.60
N LYS A 167 -3.03 -1.17 14.68
CA LYS A 167 -3.05 -0.52 15.99
C LYS A 167 -1.64 -0.38 16.59
N LYS A 168 -0.79 -1.38 16.43
CA LYS A 168 0.61 -1.35 16.88
C LYS A 168 1.40 -0.20 16.25
N TYR A 169 1.20 0.04 14.95
CA TYR A 169 1.85 1.12 14.19
C TYR A 169 0.99 2.39 14.05
N ARG A 170 0.02 2.63 14.96
CA ARG A 170 -0.94 3.76 14.86
C ARG A 170 -0.30 5.15 14.77
N THR A 171 0.89 5.36 15.37
CA THR A 171 1.63 6.63 15.33
C THR A 171 2.18 6.97 13.96
N PHE A 172 2.25 5.96 13.07
CA PHE A 172 2.73 6.07 11.69
C PHE A 172 1.60 6.02 10.65
N ARG A 173 0.33 6.16 11.10
CA ARG A 173 -0.83 6.10 10.20
C ARG A 173 -0.82 7.20 9.13
N SER A 174 -1.52 6.95 8.03
CA SER A 174 -1.86 7.96 7.03
C SER A 174 -2.77 9.03 7.64
N GLN A 175 -2.55 10.29 7.27
CA GLN A 175 -3.30 11.46 7.74
C GLN A 175 -4.21 11.98 6.63
#